data_96f6a6f497a8db2e9f481c6e68f42b68
#
_entry.id   96f6a6f497a8db2e9f481c6e68f42b68
#
_cell.length_a   1.000
_cell.length_b   1.000
_cell.length_c   1.000
_cell.angle_alpha   90.00
_cell.angle_beta   90.00
_cell.angle_gamma   90.00
#
_symmetry.space_group_name_H-M   'P 1'
#
loop_
_entity.id
_entity.type
_entity.pdbx_description
1 polymer ?
#
loop_
_entity_poly.entity_id
_entity_poly.type
_entity_poly.pdbx_seq_one_letter_code
_entity_poly.pdbx_strand_id
1 'polypeptide(L)'
;MAEDEGESKPHIIIDNGTGYCKAGLSGEEGPRAVFPACVGYPKYASGMVGGDKKEFFVGADAEAKRGVLKLNYPIEHGVVNNWDDMEKIWGHVFTNELRVAPEEHNVMLTEAPMNPKENREKMAQIMFETFNVPGLYIAIQAVLSLYSAGKFTGIVADSGDGVTHFVPIFDGYSLPHAIIRLDLAGRDLTEYMMKLLTETGMRFSTTAEKEIVKAIKEKSCYVALDFEEELKSVEPFDYELPDGTHVIVKDQRIRCPEALFKPSMVGKEGNGIGQTCYDSIQKCDIDVRKDLYNCVVLSGGTSMYNGLPERLTKEIKALAPESMKEEVKVIASPGRNFAAWIGGSILSSLSTFESMWITKTEFEENGASIVHKKCF
;
A
#
# COMPACT_ATOMS: atom_id res chain seq x y z
N MET A 1 -7.54 46.67 14.48
CA MET A 1 -8.08 45.34 14.56
C MET A 1 -7.10 44.49 13.74
N ALA A 2 -6.29 43.66 14.38
CA ALA A 2 -5.46 42.73 13.66
C ALA A 2 -6.40 41.71 13.01
N GLU A 3 -6.34 41.60 11.69
CA GLU A 3 -6.93 40.48 10.97
C GLU A 3 -6.27 39.25 11.51
N ASP A 4 -7.06 38.37 12.09
CA ASP A 4 -6.70 37.02 12.47
C ASP A 4 -6.34 36.32 11.14
N GLU A 5 -5.04 36.24 10.84
CA GLU A 5 -4.55 35.37 9.76
C GLU A 5 -4.88 33.97 10.21
N GLY A 6 -6.07 33.50 9.82
CA GLY A 6 -6.56 32.17 10.17
C GLY A 6 -5.53 31.15 9.75
N GLU A 7 -4.94 30.44 10.74
CA GLU A 7 -4.14 29.25 10.50
C GLU A 7 -4.93 28.34 9.54
N SER A 8 -4.38 28.09 8.36
CA SER A 8 -5.02 27.19 7.39
C SER A 8 -5.20 25.84 8.06
N LYS A 9 -6.45 25.33 8.06
CA LYS A 9 -6.73 24.01 8.66
C LYS A 9 -5.84 22.94 8.01
N PRO A 10 -5.34 21.99 8.78
CA PRO A 10 -4.51 20.93 8.22
C PRO A 10 -5.28 20.11 7.19
N HIS A 11 -4.61 19.67 6.13
CA HIS A 11 -5.21 18.86 5.08
C HIS A 11 -5.37 17.41 5.54
N ILE A 12 -6.32 16.68 4.96
CA ILE A 12 -6.53 15.25 5.24
C ILE A 12 -5.82 14.44 4.17
N ILE A 13 -5.01 13.47 4.58
CA ILE A 13 -4.37 12.51 3.69
C ILE A 13 -4.98 11.13 3.92
N ILE A 14 -5.46 10.50 2.85
CA ILE A 14 -6.01 9.15 2.87
C ILE A 14 -5.24 8.28 1.87
N ASP A 15 -4.46 7.35 2.38
CA ASP A 15 -3.77 6.35 1.57
C ASP A 15 -4.63 5.09 1.42
N ASN A 16 -5.15 4.91 0.21
CA ASN A 16 -6.07 3.82 -0.17
C ASN A 16 -5.30 2.55 -0.53
N GLY A 17 -4.97 1.74 0.46
CA GLY A 17 -4.32 0.44 0.22
C GLY A 17 -5.31 -0.70 0.05
N THR A 18 -4.93 -1.76 -0.67
CA THR A 18 -5.72 -2.98 -0.85
C THR A 18 -6.01 -3.68 0.48
N GLY A 19 -5.06 -3.70 1.41
CA GLY A 19 -5.22 -4.36 2.70
C GLY A 19 -5.62 -3.41 3.83
N TYR A 20 -5.06 -2.21 3.84
CA TYR A 20 -5.25 -1.22 4.89
C TYR A 20 -5.49 0.17 4.31
N CYS A 21 -6.45 0.90 4.88
CA CYS A 21 -6.60 2.34 4.72
C CYS A 21 -5.77 3.03 5.82
N LYS A 22 -5.03 4.07 5.44
CA LYS A 22 -4.25 4.88 6.36
C LYS A 22 -4.68 6.32 6.20
N ALA A 23 -5.04 6.97 7.31
CA ALA A 23 -5.56 8.33 7.28
C ALA A 23 -4.97 9.19 8.41
N GLY A 24 -4.85 10.49 8.17
CA GLY A 24 -4.33 11.45 9.13
C GLY A 24 -4.29 12.86 8.57
N LEU A 25 -3.62 13.75 9.28
CA LEU A 25 -3.54 15.16 8.96
C LEU A 25 -2.15 15.54 8.44
N SER A 26 -2.10 16.54 7.56
CA SER A 26 -0.83 17.08 7.04
C SER A 26 0.06 17.63 8.16
N GLY A 27 1.37 17.49 7.98
CA GLY A 27 2.37 17.92 8.97
C GLY A 27 2.66 16.91 10.07
N GLU A 28 1.97 15.77 10.11
CA GLU A 28 2.24 14.68 11.05
C GLU A 28 3.26 13.71 10.49
N GLU A 29 4.04 13.07 11.38
CA GLU A 29 5.10 12.12 11.01
C GLU A 29 4.57 10.74 10.60
N GLY A 30 3.30 10.43 10.90
CA GLY A 30 2.64 9.17 10.57
C GLY A 30 1.13 9.26 10.61
N PRO A 31 0.41 8.29 10.00
CA PRO A 31 -1.04 8.27 9.96
C PRO A 31 -1.63 8.08 11.38
N ARG A 32 -2.69 8.84 11.70
CA ARG A 32 -3.45 8.71 12.96
C ARG A 32 -4.26 7.41 13.00
N ALA A 33 -4.78 7.01 11.84
CA ALA A 33 -5.63 5.84 11.70
C ALA A 33 -5.04 4.88 10.68
N VAL A 34 -4.95 3.60 11.07
CA VAL A 34 -4.58 2.48 10.20
C VAL A 34 -5.55 1.34 10.48
N PHE A 35 -6.39 1.01 9.52
CA PHE A 35 -7.41 -0.01 9.70
C PHE A 35 -7.62 -0.84 8.43
N PRO A 36 -8.14 -2.09 8.53
CA PRO A 36 -8.41 -2.94 7.38
C PRO A 36 -9.35 -2.28 6.38
N ALA A 37 -9.01 -2.26 5.09
CA ALA A 37 -9.82 -1.69 4.02
C ALA A 37 -10.97 -2.65 3.65
N CYS A 38 -11.89 -2.90 4.59
CA CYS A 38 -13.02 -3.80 4.39
C CYS A 38 -14.33 -3.28 4.98
N VAL A 39 -15.45 -3.73 4.39
CA VAL A 39 -16.81 -3.48 4.87
C VAL A 39 -17.49 -4.83 5.14
N GLY A 40 -18.06 -4.97 6.32
CA GLY A 40 -18.72 -6.19 6.77
C GLY A 40 -20.24 -6.05 6.81
N TYR A 41 -20.94 -7.00 6.21
CA TYR A 41 -22.40 -7.08 6.22
C TYR A 41 -22.88 -8.31 6.98
N PRO A 42 -23.96 -8.21 7.78
CA PRO A 42 -24.52 -9.36 8.48
C PRO A 42 -24.86 -10.50 7.50
N LYS A 43 -24.40 -11.72 7.81
CA LYS A 43 -24.71 -12.91 6.99
C LYS A 43 -26.19 -13.29 7.03
N TYR A 44 -26.88 -12.96 8.14
CA TYR A 44 -28.27 -13.29 8.36
C TYR A 44 -29.06 -12.05 8.80
N ALA A 45 -30.08 -11.69 8.06
CA ALA A 45 -30.92 -10.51 8.30
C ALA A 45 -31.78 -10.58 9.59
N SER A 46 -31.92 -11.76 10.20
CA SER A 46 -32.86 -12.02 11.32
C SER A 46 -32.19 -12.43 12.65
N GLY A 47 -30.87 -12.38 12.77
CA GLY A 47 -30.15 -13.00 13.90
C GLY A 47 -29.77 -12.08 15.06
N MET A 48 -29.90 -10.77 14.95
CA MET A 48 -29.50 -9.83 16.00
C MET A 48 -30.74 -9.25 16.72
N VAL A 49 -31.34 -10.03 17.60
CA VAL A 49 -32.39 -9.55 18.52
C VAL A 49 -31.68 -8.81 19.65
N GLY A 50 -31.83 -7.46 19.72
CA GLY A 50 -31.45 -6.65 20.87
C GLY A 50 -30.19 -5.77 20.74
N GLY A 51 -29.56 -5.64 19.58
CA GLY A 51 -28.47 -4.70 19.33
C GLY A 51 -28.84 -3.61 18.33
N ASP A 52 -28.13 -2.49 18.34
CA ASP A 52 -28.20 -1.46 17.31
C ASP A 52 -28.15 -2.13 15.93
N LYS A 53 -29.19 -1.90 15.11
CA LYS A 53 -29.28 -2.42 13.74
C LYS A 53 -28.30 -1.65 12.84
N LYS A 54 -27.00 -1.81 13.06
CA LYS A 54 -26.02 -1.32 12.09
C LYS A 54 -26.12 -2.18 10.84
N GLU A 55 -26.39 -1.55 9.71
CA GLU A 55 -26.50 -2.22 8.40
C GLU A 55 -25.15 -2.74 7.91
N PHE A 56 -24.06 -2.10 8.31
CA PHE A 56 -22.69 -2.47 7.97
C PHE A 56 -21.69 -2.09 9.06
N PHE A 57 -20.51 -2.68 8.98
CA PHE A 57 -19.35 -2.41 9.84
C PHE A 57 -18.13 -2.13 8.96
N VAL A 58 -17.21 -1.27 9.39
CA VAL A 58 -16.00 -0.90 8.63
C VAL A 58 -14.75 -1.25 9.42
N GLY A 59 -13.71 -1.65 8.71
CA GLY A 59 -12.37 -1.79 9.25
C GLY A 59 -12.25 -2.80 10.39
N ALA A 60 -11.63 -2.39 11.49
CA ALA A 60 -11.37 -3.24 12.64
C ALA A 60 -12.65 -3.81 13.27
N ASP A 61 -13.75 -3.04 13.29
CA ASP A 61 -15.04 -3.51 13.79
C ASP A 61 -15.63 -4.63 12.91
N ALA A 62 -15.45 -4.53 11.58
CA ALA A 62 -15.86 -5.57 10.64
C ALA A 62 -15.02 -6.83 10.82
N GLU A 63 -13.71 -6.68 10.95
CA GLU A 63 -12.77 -7.78 11.12
C GLU A 63 -12.98 -8.51 12.46
N ALA A 64 -13.20 -7.79 13.55
CA ALA A 64 -13.51 -8.37 14.86
C ALA A 64 -14.78 -9.23 14.85
N LYS A 65 -15.75 -8.89 14.00
CA LYS A 65 -17.04 -9.59 13.85
C LYS A 65 -17.09 -10.53 12.63
N ARG A 66 -15.96 -10.84 12.01
CA ARG A 66 -15.86 -11.66 10.78
C ARG A 66 -16.58 -13.00 10.82
N GLY A 67 -16.76 -13.58 12.00
CA GLY A 67 -17.49 -14.83 12.16
C GLY A 67 -18.96 -14.75 11.74
N VAL A 68 -19.61 -13.60 11.99
CA VAL A 68 -21.03 -13.35 11.71
C VAL A 68 -21.26 -12.40 10.54
N LEU A 69 -20.20 -11.79 10.00
CA LEU A 69 -20.24 -10.87 8.87
C LEU A 69 -19.67 -11.49 7.60
N LYS A 70 -20.21 -11.09 6.46
CA LYS A 70 -19.59 -11.23 5.14
C LYS A 70 -18.71 -10.00 4.93
N LEU A 71 -17.39 -10.20 4.80
CA LEU A 71 -16.43 -9.12 4.53
C LEU A 71 -16.29 -8.90 3.03
N ASN A 72 -16.40 -7.65 2.60
CA ASN A 72 -16.09 -7.19 1.27
C ASN A 72 -14.84 -6.31 1.31
N TYR A 73 -13.97 -6.48 0.34
CA TYR A 73 -12.77 -5.66 0.14
C TYR A 73 -12.96 -4.85 -1.15
N PRO A 74 -13.20 -3.53 -1.07
CA PRO A 74 -13.56 -2.74 -2.24
C PRO A 74 -12.39 -2.43 -3.17
N ILE A 75 -11.15 -2.75 -2.76
CA ILE A 75 -9.95 -2.55 -3.55
C ILE A 75 -9.34 -3.91 -3.87
N GLU A 76 -9.17 -4.21 -5.15
CA GLU A 76 -8.47 -5.40 -5.63
C GLU A 76 -7.26 -4.98 -6.46
N HIS A 77 -6.09 -5.52 -6.12
CA HIS A 77 -4.83 -5.21 -6.81
C HIS A 77 -4.59 -3.69 -7.01
N GLY A 78 -4.94 -2.89 -6.00
CA GLY A 78 -4.75 -1.44 -6.00
C GLY A 78 -5.83 -0.63 -6.75
N VAL A 79 -6.85 -1.28 -7.32
CA VAL A 79 -7.93 -0.63 -8.08
C VAL A 79 -9.26 -0.77 -7.33
N VAL A 80 -10.00 0.32 -7.20
CA VAL A 80 -11.34 0.31 -6.59
C VAL A 80 -12.32 -0.34 -7.55
N ASN A 81 -13.05 -1.38 -7.08
CA ASN A 81 -14.06 -2.10 -7.83
C ASN A 81 -15.47 -2.01 -7.21
N ASN A 82 -15.58 -1.53 -5.97
CA ASN A 82 -16.86 -1.31 -5.28
C ASN A 82 -16.88 0.09 -4.66
N TRP A 83 -17.55 1.01 -5.34
CA TRP A 83 -17.58 2.43 -4.93
C TRP A 83 -18.49 2.67 -3.73
N ASP A 84 -19.58 1.93 -3.58
CA ASP A 84 -20.49 2.06 -2.43
C ASP A 84 -19.80 1.67 -1.12
N ASP A 85 -18.98 0.64 -1.15
CA ASP A 85 -18.18 0.23 -0.01
C ASP A 85 -17.00 1.19 0.23
N MET A 86 -16.41 1.74 -0.84
CA MET A 86 -15.34 2.73 -0.72
C MET A 86 -15.83 4.04 -0.08
N GLU A 87 -17.02 4.51 -0.44
CA GLU A 87 -17.66 5.67 0.18
C GLU A 87 -17.89 5.46 1.68
N LYS A 88 -18.30 4.24 2.10
CA LYS A 88 -18.42 3.89 3.52
C LYS A 88 -17.10 3.92 4.26
N ILE A 89 -16.00 3.47 3.62
CA ILE A 89 -14.65 3.55 4.19
C ILE A 89 -14.25 5.01 4.40
N TRP A 90 -14.42 5.87 3.39
CA TRP A 90 -14.09 7.30 3.53
C TRP A 90 -14.98 8.00 4.56
N GLY A 91 -16.28 7.69 4.60
CA GLY A 91 -17.19 8.19 5.64
C GLY A 91 -16.71 7.79 7.04
N HIS A 92 -16.26 6.54 7.21
CA HIS A 92 -15.66 6.07 8.46
C HIS A 92 -14.38 6.83 8.83
N VAL A 93 -13.52 7.12 7.86
CA VAL A 93 -12.33 7.96 8.08
C VAL A 93 -12.72 9.31 8.68
N PHE A 94 -13.65 10.02 8.08
CA PHE A 94 -14.04 11.36 8.53
C PHE A 94 -14.75 11.34 9.89
N THR A 95 -15.74 10.46 10.05
CA THR A 95 -16.65 10.48 11.22
C THR A 95 -16.12 9.73 12.44
N ASN A 96 -15.44 8.61 12.23
CA ASN A 96 -15.04 7.72 13.33
C ASN A 96 -13.56 7.87 13.69
N GLU A 97 -12.68 7.85 12.68
CA GLU A 97 -11.24 7.81 12.88
C GLU A 97 -10.67 9.22 13.15
N LEU A 98 -10.87 10.16 12.24
CA LEU A 98 -10.33 11.51 12.36
C LEU A 98 -11.26 12.46 13.13
N ARG A 99 -12.55 12.21 13.09
CA ARG A 99 -13.61 13.03 13.72
C ARG A 99 -13.55 14.49 13.29
N VAL A 100 -13.49 14.70 11.98
CA VAL A 100 -13.42 16.00 11.33
C VAL A 100 -14.57 16.18 10.36
N ALA A 101 -14.94 17.42 10.08
CA ALA A 101 -15.90 17.79 9.06
C ALA A 101 -15.19 17.87 7.70
N PRO A 102 -15.48 17.00 6.72
CA PRO A 102 -14.75 16.95 5.46
C PRO A 102 -14.86 18.25 4.66
N GLU A 103 -15.97 18.99 4.80
CA GLU A 103 -16.22 20.29 4.16
C GLU A 103 -15.29 21.42 4.64
N GLU A 104 -14.50 21.18 5.68
CA GLU A 104 -13.58 22.15 6.24
C GLU A 104 -12.11 21.90 5.88
N HIS A 105 -11.80 20.78 5.19
CA HIS A 105 -10.43 20.36 4.92
C HIS A 105 -10.24 19.96 3.47
N ASN A 106 -9.14 20.38 2.86
CA ASN A 106 -8.72 19.79 1.58
C ASN A 106 -8.31 18.33 1.81
N VAL A 107 -8.59 17.47 0.84
CA VAL A 107 -8.34 16.04 0.91
C VAL A 107 -7.34 15.60 -0.16
N MET A 108 -6.29 14.91 0.24
CA MET A 108 -5.40 14.19 -0.67
C MET A 108 -5.74 12.71 -0.62
N LEU A 109 -6.12 12.13 -1.76
CA LEU A 109 -6.26 10.69 -1.95
C LEU A 109 -5.03 10.13 -2.64
N THR A 110 -4.67 8.90 -2.30
CA THR A 110 -3.65 8.18 -3.06
C THR A 110 -4.27 7.18 -4.04
N GLU A 111 -3.54 6.90 -5.10
CA GLU A 111 -3.91 5.89 -6.08
C GLU A 111 -2.71 5.04 -6.50
N ALA A 112 -2.98 3.83 -6.98
CA ALA A 112 -1.96 2.99 -7.61
C ALA A 112 -1.53 3.57 -8.97
N PRO A 113 -0.29 3.34 -9.39
CA PRO A 113 0.14 3.71 -10.75
C PRO A 113 -0.74 3.04 -11.81
N MET A 114 -0.97 3.75 -12.93
CA MET A 114 -1.81 3.29 -14.03
C MET A 114 -3.28 3.00 -13.65
N ASN A 115 -3.78 3.67 -12.61
CA ASN A 115 -5.20 3.60 -12.24
C ASN A 115 -6.07 4.05 -13.42
N PRO A 116 -7.21 3.36 -13.72
CA PRO A 116 -8.13 3.77 -14.78
C PRO A 116 -8.60 5.22 -14.62
N LYS A 117 -8.73 5.93 -15.74
CA LYS A 117 -9.15 7.34 -15.74
C LYS A 117 -10.53 7.53 -15.10
N GLU A 118 -11.45 6.62 -15.38
CA GLU A 118 -12.80 6.63 -14.83
C GLU A 118 -12.79 6.51 -13.30
N ASN A 119 -11.84 5.79 -12.74
CA ASN A 119 -11.71 5.67 -11.28
C ASN A 119 -11.28 7.00 -10.64
N ARG A 120 -10.35 7.72 -11.28
CA ARG A 120 -9.94 9.07 -10.80
C ARG A 120 -11.12 10.04 -10.82
N GLU A 121 -11.90 10.03 -11.90
CA GLU A 121 -13.11 10.85 -12.02
C GLU A 121 -14.15 10.49 -10.95
N LYS A 122 -14.33 9.19 -10.68
CA LYS A 122 -15.27 8.73 -9.66
C LYS A 122 -14.83 9.11 -8.24
N MET A 123 -13.52 9.07 -7.96
CA MET A 123 -12.98 9.61 -6.70
C MET A 123 -13.33 11.08 -6.51
N ALA A 124 -13.12 11.89 -7.56
CA ALA A 124 -13.44 13.32 -7.51
C ALA A 124 -14.93 13.58 -7.30
N GLN A 125 -15.80 12.84 -8.02
CA GLN A 125 -17.25 12.96 -7.84
C GLN A 125 -17.64 12.70 -6.39
N ILE A 126 -17.22 11.60 -5.79
CA ILE A 126 -17.59 11.26 -4.42
C ILE A 126 -17.07 12.31 -3.43
N MET A 127 -15.82 12.77 -3.59
CA MET A 127 -15.27 13.78 -2.68
C MET A 127 -16.00 15.11 -2.76
N PHE A 128 -16.30 15.62 -3.96
CA PHE A 128 -16.96 16.91 -4.11
C PHE A 128 -18.48 16.84 -3.94
N GLU A 129 -19.15 15.79 -4.44
CA GLU A 129 -20.61 15.71 -4.43
C GLU A 129 -21.16 15.10 -3.14
N THR A 130 -20.50 14.06 -2.58
CA THR A 130 -20.96 13.39 -1.36
C THR A 130 -20.37 14.01 -0.10
N PHE A 131 -19.05 14.20 -0.05
CA PHE A 131 -18.36 14.73 1.14
C PHE A 131 -18.20 16.25 1.13
N ASN A 132 -18.50 16.91 0.02
CA ASN A 132 -18.48 18.35 -0.09
C ASN A 132 -17.14 19.01 0.27
N VAL A 133 -16.03 18.34 -0.03
CA VAL A 133 -14.69 18.85 0.30
C VAL A 133 -14.38 20.17 -0.46
N PRO A 134 -13.65 21.13 0.14
CA PRO A 134 -13.30 22.39 -0.53
C PRO A 134 -12.23 22.22 -1.60
N GLY A 135 -11.34 21.22 -1.45
CA GLY A 135 -10.27 20.92 -2.38
C GLY A 135 -9.88 19.45 -2.39
N LEU A 136 -9.45 18.95 -3.54
CA LEU A 136 -9.02 17.57 -3.75
C LEU A 136 -7.71 17.53 -4.53
N TYR A 137 -6.85 16.59 -4.18
CA TYR A 137 -5.73 16.17 -5.01
C TYR A 137 -5.62 14.64 -5.00
N ILE A 138 -5.29 14.04 -6.14
CA ILE A 138 -5.08 12.58 -6.26
C ILE A 138 -3.63 12.36 -6.64
N ALA A 139 -2.89 11.67 -5.76
CA ALA A 139 -1.45 11.47 -5.90
C ALA A 139 -1.10 9.98 -6.10
N ILE A 140 -0.11 9.71 -6.95
CA ILE A 140 0.42 8.37 -7.17
C ILE A 140 1.24 7.92 -5.95
N GLN A 141 0.89 6.78 -5.35
CA GLN A 141 1.53 6.24 -4.14
C GLN A 141 3.06 6.16 -4.24
N ALA A 142 3.57 5.72 -5.38
CA ALA A 142 5.00 5.59 -5.60
C ALA A 142 5.72 6.95 -5.60
N VAL A 143 5.12 7.99 -6.18
CA VAL A 143 5.69 9.36 -6.18
C VAL A 143 5.79 9.89 -4.76
N LEU A 144 4.73 9.73 -3.98
CA LEU A 144 4.73 10.11 -2.58
C LEU A 144 5.77 9.33 -1.76
N SER A 145 5.91 8.03 -2.02
CA SER A 145 6.92 7.19 -1.35
C SER A 145 8.33 7.66 -1.64
N LEU A 146 8.61 8.15 -2.85
CA LEU A 146 9.90 8.74 -3.20
C LEU A 146 10.13 10.06 -2.43
N TYR A 147 9.09 10.90 -2.32
CA TYR A 147 9.17 12.15 -1.56
C TYR A 147 9.39 11.91 -0.07
N SER A 148 8.80 10.85 0.50
CA SER A 148 9.06 10.46 1.89
C SER A 148 10.54 10.12 2.17
N ALA A 149 11.26 9.67 1.15
CA ALA A 149 12.69 9.41 1.20
C ALA A 149 13.55 10.67 0.91
N GLY A 150 12.94 11.84 0.72
CA GLY A 150 13.61 13.09 0.37
C GLY A 150 14.24 13.08 -1.02
N LYS A 151 13.65 12.35 -1.96
CA LYS A 151 14.14 12.18 -3.33
C LYS A 151 13.07 12.60 -4.35
N PHE A 152 13.54 13.05 -5.52
CA PHE A 152 12.70 13.43 -6.66
C PHE A 152 12.97 12.56 -7.90
N THR A 153 14.10 11.87 -7.91
CA THR A 153 14.48 10.93 -8.98
C THR A 153 14.90 9.60 -8.36
N GLY A 154 14.41 8.50 -8.90
CA GLY A 154 14.69 7.15 -8.44
C GLY A 154 13.65 6.17 -8.96
N ILE A 155 13.80 4.89 -8.63
CA ILE A 155 12.79 3.86 -8.87
C ILE A 155 12.19 3.41 -7.55
N VAL A 156 10.88 3.39 -7.47
CA VAL A 156 10.16 2.90 -6.29
C VAL A 156 9.71 1.47 -6.55
N ALA A 157 10.10 0.55 -5.66
CA ALA A 157 9.59 -0.80 -5.57
C ALA A 157 8.54 -0.82 -4.44
N ASP A 158 7.29 -0.60 -4.81
CA ASP A 158 6.16 -0.57 -3.87
C ASP A 158 5.47 -1.93 -3.85
N SER A 159 5.61 -2.65 -2.75
CA SER A 159 5.02 -3.96 -2.54
C SER A 159 4.03 -3.93 -1.38
N GLY A 160 2.75 -3.92 -1.73
CA GLY A 160 1.63 -3.86 -0.80
C GLY A 160 1.05 -5.22 -0.44
N ASP A 161 -0.24 -5.23 -0.09
CA ASP A 161 -0.99 -6.47 0.15
C ASP A 161 -1.46 -7.11 -1.15
N GLY A 162 -1.93 -6.32 -2.13
CA GLY A 162 -2.56 -6.82 -3.35
C GLY A 162 -1.69 -6.83 -4.60
N VAL A 163 -0.65 -6.00 -4.67
CA VAL A 163 0.14 -5.80 -5.90
C VAL A 163 1.52 -5.25 -5.57
N THR A 164 2.48 -5.53 -6.44
CA THR A 164 3.82 -4.93 -6.43
C THR A 164 4.02 -4.12 -7.70
N HIS A 165 4.45 -2.87 -7.56
CA HIS A 165 4.77 -1.99 -8.68
C HIS A 165 6.25 -1.57 -8.64
N PHE A 166 6.84 -1.47 -9.82
CA PHE A 166 8.13 -0.85 -10.04
C PHE A 166 7.90 0.42 -10.85
N VAL A 167 8.12 1.56 -10.22
CA VAL A 167 7.78 2.88 -10.77
C VAL A 167 9.03 3.73 -10.87
N PRO A 168 9.64 3.86 -12.05
CA PRO A 168 10.70 4.82 -12.25
C PRO A 168 10.12 6.24 -12.31
N ILE A 169 10.78 7.15 -11.60
CA ILE A 169 10.38 8.55 -11.42
C ILE A 169 11.60 9.41 -11.74
N PHE A 170 11.40 10.43 -12.54
CA PHE A 170 12.42 11.42 -12.87
C PHE A 170 11.88 12.82 -12.62
N ASP A 171 12.60 13.59 -11.82
CA ASP A 171 12.23 14.97 -11.43
C ASP A 171 10.76 15.10 -10.93
N GLY A 172 10.33 14.11 -10.14
CA GLY A 172 8.98 14.05 -9.56
C GLY A 172 7.90 13.46 -10.49
N TYR A 173 8.21 13.15 -11.76
CA TYR A 173 7.25 12.59 -12.72
C TYR A 173 7.52 11.10 -12.94
N SER A 174 6.48 10.29 -12.82
CA SER A 174 6.58 8.87 -13.17
C SER A 174 6.80 8.70 -14.67
N LEU A 175 7.52 7.62 -15.06
CA LEU A 175 7.78 7.26 -16.44
C LEU A 175 6.84 6.11 -16.86
N PRO A 176 5.64 6.38 -17.41
CA PRO A 176 4.58 5.38 -17.53
C PRO A 176 4.95 4.18 -18.43
N HIS A 177 5.76 4.41 -19.47
CA HIS A 177 6.21 3.37 -20.39
C HIS A 177 7.14 2.33 -19.75
N ALA A 178 7.75 2.68 -18.64
CA ALA A 178 8.70 1.84 -17.91
C ALA A 178 8.13 1.27 -16.60
N ILE A 179 6.90 1.65 -16.21
CA ILE A 179 6.22 1.05 -15.06
C ILE A 179 5.99 -0.44 -15.32
N ILE A 180 6.32 -1.28 -14.33
CA ILE A 180 6.01 -2.71 -14.38
C ILE A 180 5.18 -3.05 -13.15
N ARG A 181 4.06 -3.76 -13.40
CA ARG A 181 3.18 -4.31 -12.38
C ARG A 181 3.43 -5.81 -12.26
N LEU A 182 3.50 -6.28 -11.03
CA LEU A 182 3.60 -7.69 -10.68
C LEU A 182 2.42 -8.05 -9.76
N ASP A 183 1.55 -8.96 -10.20
CA ASP A 183 0.42 -9.44 -9.41
C ASP A 183 0.88 -10.53 -8.41
N LEU A 184 1.84 -10.17 -7.58
CA LEU A 184 2.40 -10.96 -6.49
C LEU A 184 2.73 -10.02 -5.34
N ALA A 185 2.06 -10.23 -4.19
CA ALA A 185 2.20 -9.34 -3.04
C ALA A 185 1.81 -10.06 -1.73
N GLY A 186 1.58 -9.32 -0.66
CA GLY A 186 1.40 -9.85 0.69
C GLY A 186 0.28 -10.87 0.83
N ARG A 187 -0.83 -10.71 0.10
CA ARG A 187 -1.97 -11.62 0.09
C ARG A 187 -1.62 -12.99 -0.50
N ASP A 188 -0.89 -13.01 -1.61
CA ASP A 188 -0.41 -14.25 -2.24
C ASP A 188 0.56 -15.00 -1.32
N LEU A 189 1.46 -14.25 -0.64
CA LEU A 189 2.37 -14.81 0.33
C LEU A 189 1.65 -15.41 1.54
N THR A 190 0.55 -14.78 2.00
CA THR A 190 -0.27 -15.34 3.07
C THR A 190 -0.92 -16.66 2.63
N GLU A 191 -1.45 -16.72 1.42
CA GLU A 191 -2.02 -17.95 0.85
C GLU A 191 -0.96 -19.03 0.65
N TYR A 192 0.23 -18.65 0.25
CA TYR A 192 1.36 -19.56 0.16
C TYR A 192 1.79 -20.07 1.54
N MET A 193 1.87 -19.21 2.54
CA MET A 193 2.17 -19.60 3.92
C MET A 193 1.13 -20.58 4.48
N MET A 194 -0.17 -20.40 4.17
CA MET A 194 -1.21 -21.37 4.53
C MET A 194 -0.89 -22.76 3.97
N LYS A 195 -0.45 -22.84 2.70
CA LYS A 195 -0.05 -24.11 2.07
C LYS A 195 1.18 -24.69 2.73
N LEU A 196 2.20 -23.88 3.01
CA LEU A 196 3.44 -24.33 3.66
C LEU A 196 3.18 -24.86 5.08
N LEU A 197 2.29 -24.23 5.84
CA LEU A 197 1.95 -24.69 7.19
C LEU A 197 1.19 -26.01 7.20
N THR A 198 0.57 -26.44 6.10
CA THR A 198 -0.01 -27.80 6.02
C THR A 198 1.05 -28.88 6.12
N GLU A 199 2.30 -28.59 5.74
CA GLU A 199 3.43 -29.52 5.88
C GLU A 199 3.77 -29.81 7.36
N THR A 200 3.41 -28.88 8.27
CA THR A 200 3.58 -29.06 9.72
C THR A 200 2.39 -29.79 10.38
N GLY A 201 1.40 -30.19 9.59
CA GLY A 201 0.17 -30.83 10.07
C GLY A 201 -0.93 -29.84 10.48
N MET A 202 -0.67 -28.53 10.42
CA MET A 202 -1.65 -27.47 10.72
C MET A 202 -2.48 -27.14 9.48
N ARG A 203 -3.80 -27.08 9.64
CA ARG A 203 -4.71 -26.70 8.55
C ARG A 203 -5.46 -25.44 8.93
N PHE A 204 -5.28 -24.41 8.12
CA PHE A 204 -5.99 -23.13 8.22
C PHE A 204 -6.89 -23.01 6.99
N SER A 205 -8.21 -22.90 7.17
CA SER A 205 -9.20 -22.95 6.08
C SER A 205 -10.20 -21.80 6.10
N THR A 206 -10.36 -21.14 7.25
CA THR A 206 -11.33 -20.05 7.43
C THR A 206 -10.68 -18.68 7.21
N THR A 207 -11.49 -17.66 6.94
CA THR A 207 -11.03 -16.28 6.86
C THR A 207 -10.42 -15.78 8.18
N ALA A 208 -10.93 -16.27 9.32
CA ALA A 208 -10.36 -15.97 10.63
C ALA A 208 -8.96 -16.53 10.80
N GLU A 209 -8.74 -17.76 10.35
CA GLU A 209 -7.44 -18.41 10.39
C GLU A 209 -6.44 -17.80 9.40
N LYS A 210 -6.93 -17.23 8.28
CA LYS A 210 -6.07 -16.50 7.33
C LYS A 210 -5.38 -15.30 8.00
N GLU A 211 -6.07 -14.57 8.89
CA GLU A 211 -5.45 -13.47 9.64
C GLU A 211 -4.40 -13.97 10.65
N ILE A 212 -4.61 -15.15 11.25
CA ILE A 212 -3.58 -15.77 12.09
C ILE A 212 -2.35 -16.12 11.27
N VAL A 213 -2.52 -16.73 10.10
CA VAL A 213 -1.39 -17.05 9.20
C VAL A 213 -0.68 -15.79 8.72
N LYS A 214 -1.42 -14.71 8.45
CA LYS A 214 -0.83 -13.41 8.13
C LYS A 214 0.06 -12.90 9.27
N ALA A 215 -0.40 -12.98 10.52
CA ALA A 215 0.39 -12.60 11.69
C ALA A 215 1.63 -13.51 11.88
N ILE A 216 1.51 -14.83 11.65
CA ILE A 216 2.64 -15.76 11.65
C ILE A 216 3.67 -15.33 10.59
N LYS A 217 3.22 -15.09 9.35
CA LYS A 217 4.06 -14.66 8.24
C LYS A 217 4.82 -13.36 8.58
N GLU A 218 4.12 -12.35 9.08
CA GLU A 218 4.70 -11.03 9.38
C GLU A 218 5.71 -11.08 10.52
N LYS A 219 5.50 -11.95 11.51
CA LYS A 219 6.39 -12.07 12.68
C LYS A 219 7.56 -13.02 12.46
N SER A 220 7.37 -14.10 11.68
CA SER A 220 8.35 -15.18 11.60
C SER A 220 9.20 -15.14 10.34
N CYS A 221 8.70 -14.60 9.21
CA CYS A 221 9.38 -14.69 7.93
C CYS A 221 10.46 -13.62 7.76
N TYR A 222 11.49 -13.98 7.00
CA TYR A 222 12.56 -13.08 6.56
C TYR A 222 13.08 -13.54 5.20
N VAL A 223 13.75 -12.66 4.48
CA VAL A 223 14.35 -12.96 3.17
C VAL A 223 15.79 -13.42 3.37
N ALA A 224 16.09 -14.60 2.88
CA ALA A 224 17.44 -15.16 2.88
C ALA A 224 18.34 -14.39 1.88
N LEU A 225 19.56 -14.06 2.28
CA LEU A 225 20.55 -13.47 1.37
C LEU A 225 21.05 -14.49 0.35
N ASP A 226 21.21 -15.74 0.79
CA ASP A 226 21.47 -16.91 -0.04
C ASP A 226 20.52 -18.04 0.34
N PHE A 227 19.50 -18.23 -0.48
CA PHE A 227 18.40 -19.15 -0.17
C PHE A 227 18.86 -20.60 0.00
N GLU A 228 19.73 -21.08 -0.89
CA GLU A 228 20.17 -22.48 -0.88
C GLU A 228 21.08 -22.79 0.33
N GLU A 229 21.89 -21.83 0.76
CA GLU A 229 22.74 -22.00 1.93
C GLU A 229 21.93 -21.90 3.23
N GLU A 230 21.06 -20.89 3.34
CA GLU A 230 20.26 -20.69 4.54
C GLU A 230 19.22 -21.80 4.75
N LEU A 231 18.71 -22.42 3.67
CA LEU A 231 17.76 -23.51 3.76
C LEU A 231 18.31 -24.70 4.57
N LYS A 232 19.64 -24.88 4.64
CA LYS A 232 20.29 -25.96 5.37
C LYS A 232 20.32 -25.77 6.89
N SER A 233 20.13 -24.52 7.37
CA SER A 233 20.34 -24.14 8.77
C SER A 233 19.34 -23.13 9.33
N VAL A 234 18.09 -23.16 8.83
CA VAL A 234 17.04 -22.24 9.31
C VAL A 234 16.70 -22.52 10.78
N GLU A 235 16.85 -21.51 11.63
CA GLU A 235 16.44 -21.59 13.03
C GLU A 235 14.91 -21.65 13.14
N PRO A 236 14.34 -22.59 13.93
CA PRO A 236 12.91 -22.66 14.14
C PRO A 236 12.39 -21.42 14.87
N PHE A 237 11.17 -21.02 14.55
CA PHE A 237 10.45 -19.95 15.24
C PHE A 237 9.19 -20.52 15.86
N ASP A 238 9.04 -20.36 17.17
CA ASP A 238 7.86 -20.80 17.91
C ASP A 238 6.85 -19.65 17.99
N TYR A 239 5.66 -19.91 17.47
CA TYR A 239 4.55 -18.94 17.46
C TYR A 239 3.40 -19.50 18.29
N GLU A 240 3.01 -18.75 19.32
CA GLU A 240 1.84 -19.06 20.15
C GLU A 240 0.56 -18.52 19.50
N LEU A 241 -0.39 -19.41 19.23
CA LEU A 241 -1.72 -19.07 18.73
C LEU A 241 -2.59 -18.46 19.84
N PRO A 242 -3.70 -17.76 19.46
CA PRO A 242 -4.62 -17.18 20.44
C PRO A 242 -5.26 -18.19 21.43
N ASP A 243 -5.29 -19.46 21.09
CA ASP A 243 -5.79 -20.55 21.93
C ASP A 243 -4.71 -21.19 22.82
N GLY A 244 -3.47 -20.67 22.79
CA GLY A 244 -2.33 -21.20 23.52
C GLY A 244 -1.62 -22.37 22.82
N THR A 245 -2.06 -22.77 21.64
CA THR A 245 -1.36 -23.81 20.85
C THR A 245 -0.10 -23.22 20.21
N HIS A 246 0.99 -23.99 20.16
CA HIS A 246 2.25 -23.59 19.56
C HIS A 246 2.42 -24.11 18.15
N VAL A 247 2.84 -23.23 17.22
CA VAL A 247 3.18 -23.55 15.85
C VAL A 247 4.67 -23.32 15.62
N ILE A 248 5.40 -24.38 15.34
CA ILE A 248 6.83 -24.27 15.04
C ILE A 248 7.02 -24.08 13.53
N VAL A 249 7.46 -22.89 13.15
CA VAL A 249 7.76 -22.51 11.77
C VAL A 249 9.26 -22.67 11.54
N LYS A 250 9.65 -23.44 10.53
CA LYS A 250 11.05 -23.75 10.20
C LYS A 250 11.44 -23.09 8.87
N ASP A 251 11.75 -23.90 7.88
CA ASP A 251 12.12 -23.46 6.53
C ASP A 251 11.01 -22.67 5.81
N GLN A 252 9.75 -22.82 6.23
CA GLN A 252 8.64 -22.01 5.74
C GLN A 252 8.90 -20.49 5.92
N ARG A 253 9.68 -20.11 6.93
CA ARG A 253 10.07 -18.70 7.22
C ARG A 253 10.78 -18.03 6.07
N ILE A 254 11.62 -18.75 5.34
CA ILE A 254 12.38 -18.24 4.18
C ILE A 254 11.74 -18.64 2.85
N ARG A 255 11.07 -19.80 2.78
CA ARG A 255 10.39 -20.25 1.56
C ARG A 255 9.23 -19.35 1.18
N CYS A 256 8.50 -18.81 2.17
CA CYS A 256 7.37 -17.94 1.92
C CYS A 256 7.80 -16.65 1.18
N PRO A 257 8.70 -15.80 1.69
CA PRO A 257 9.10 -14.58 0.98
C PRO A 257 10.01 -14.84 -0.23
N GLU A 258 10.67 -16.02 -0.35
CA GLU A 258 11.43 -16.37 -1.56
C GLU A 258 10.56 -16.37 -2.82
N ALA A 259 9.25 -16.59 -2.68
CA ALA A 259 8.31 -16.48 -3.79
C ALA A 259 8.33 -15.10 -4.47
N LEU A 260 8.73 -14.02 -3.80
CA LEU A 260 8.91 -12.71 -4.41
C LEU A 260 10.04 -12.71 -5.45
N PHE A 261 11.06 -13.54 -5.25
CA PHE A 261 12.21 -13.68 -6.15
C PHE A 261 12.01 -14.82 -7.15
N LYS A 262 11.23 -15.85 -6.78
CA LYS A 262 10.91 -17.02 -7.60
C LYS A 262 9.39 -17.23 -7.66
N PRO A 263 8.63 -16.47 -8.48
CA PRO A 263 7.17 -16.55 -8.53
C PRO A 263 6.61 -17.93 -8.86
N SER A 264 7.40 -18.79 -9.52
CA SER A 264 7.04 -20.18 -9.80
C SER A 264 6.73 -21.02 -8.54
N MET A 265 7.25 -20.63 -7.36
CA MET A 265 6.94 -21.29 -6.09
C MET A 265 5.46 -21.17 -5.69
N VAL A 266 4.79 -20.13 -6.16
CA VAL A 266 3.35 -19.91 -5.96
C VAL A 266 2.54 -20.21 -7.22
N GLY A 267 3.15 -20.81 -8.25
CA GLY A 267 2.49 -21.17 -9.50
C GLY A 267 2.24 -19.97 -10.42
N LYS A 268 2.94 -18.87 -10.23
CA LYS A 268 2.89 -17.69 -11.11
C LYS A 268 4.04 -17.73 -12.10
N GLU A 269 3.76 -17.34 -13.33
CA GLU A 269 4.77 -17.17 -14.37
C GLU A 269 5.37 -15.75 -14.29
N GLY A 270 6.61 -15.60 -14.75
CA GLY A 270 7.28 -14.31 -14.84
C GLY A 270 8.51 -14.19 -13.94
N ASN A 271 9.07 -12.99 -13.93
CA ASN A 271 10.30 -12.66 -13.23
C ASN A 271 10.03 -12.29 -11.77
N GLY A 272 10.98 -12.58 -10.89
CA GLY A 272 10.98 -12.10 -9.51
C GLY A 272 11.26 -10.60 -9.41
N ILE A 273 11.15 -10.06 -8.20
CA ILE A 273 11.26 -8.62 -7.94
C ILE A 273 12.62 -8.02 -8.34
N GLY A 274 13.73 -8.77 -8.20
CA GLY A 274 15.05 -8.30 -8.61
C GLY A 274 15.17 -8.08 -10.12
N GLN A 275 14.78 -9.10 -10.90
CA GLN A 275 14.76 -9.02 -12.36
C GLN A 275 13.77 -7.97 -12.86
N THR A 276 12.59 -7.91 -12.25
CA THR A 276 11.54 -6.93 -12.65
C THR A 276 11.99 -5.49 -12.40
N CYS A 277 12.70 -5.24 -11.30
CA CYS A 277 13.30 -3.92 -11.03
C CYS A 277 14.32 -3.55 -12.11
N TYR A 278 15.21 -4.46 -12.43
CA TYR A 278 16.17 -4.29 -13.52
C TYR A 278 15.49 -4.03 -14.87
N ASP A 279 14.48 -4.82 -15.22
CA ASP A 279 13.74 -4.68 -16.49
C ASP A 279 13.05 -3.31 -16.58
N SER A 280 12.52 -2.80 -15.48
CA SER A 280 11.93 -1.45 -15.42
C SER A 280 12.97 -0.36 -15.69
N ILE A 281 14.15 -0.45 -15.05
CA ILE A 281 15.25 0.49 -15.31
C ILE A 281 15.70 0.42 -16.77
N GLN A 282 15.79 -0.78 -17.36
CA GLN A 282 16.20 -0.96 -18.76
C GLN A 282 15.22 -0.37 -19.78
N LYS A 283 13.94 -0.23 -19.42
CA LYS A 283 12.94 0.45 -20.25
C LYS A 283 13.08 1.98 -20.26
N CYS A 284 13.81 2.54 -19.30
CA CYS A 284 14.07 3.98 -19.25
C CYS A 284 15.21 4.39 -20.18
N ASP A 285 15.26 5.68 -20.51
CA ASP A 285 16.35 6.25 -21.26
C ASP A 285 17.69 6.06 -20.57
N ILE A 286 18.76 5.88 -21.36
CA ILE A 286 20.09 5.56 -20.84
C ILE A 286 20.62 6.63 -19.87
N ASP A 287 20.26 7.89 -20.14
CA ASP A 287 20.76 9.03 -19.38
C ASP A 287 20.24 9.05 -17.93
N VAL A 288 19.06 8.48 -17.69
CA VAL A 288 18.44 8.46 -16.34
C VAL A 288 18.75 7.18 -15.56
N ARG A 289 19.24 6.12 -16.22
CA ARG A 289 19.45 4.80 -15.58
C ARG A 289 20.40 4.85 -14.39
N LYS A 290 21.44 5.67 -14.48
CA LYS A 290 22.41 5.82 -13.39
C LYS A 290 21.74 6.33 -12.12
N ASP A 291 20.89 7.33 -12.23
CA ASP A 291 20.16 7.91 -11.10
C ASP A 291 19.16 6.90 -10.53
N LEU A 292 18.51 6.10 -11.38
CA LEU A 292 17.59 5.04 -10.95
C LEU A 292 18.33 3.92 -10.20
N TYR A 293 19.50 3.47 -10.65
CA TYR A 293 20.32 2.50 -9.91
C TYR A 293 20.79 3.04 -8.56
N ASN A 294 21.13 4.34 -8.50
CA ASN A 294 21.61 4.99 -7.28
C ASN A 294 20.47 5.27 -6.27
N CYS A 295 19.22 5.12 -6.67
CA CYS A 295 18.06 5.42 -5.84
C CYS A 295 16.92 4.42 -6.09
N VAL A 296 17.01 3.22 -5.51
CA VAL A 296 15.94 2.21 -5.47
C VAL A 296 15.26 2.31 -4.12
N VAL A 297 14.05 2.85 -4.07
CA VAL A 297 13.30 3.06 -2.82
C VAL A 297 12.31 1.92 -2.61
N LEU A 298 12.38 1.28 -1.45
CA LEU A 298 11.39 0.29 -1.02
C LEU A 298 10.21 0.96 -0.33
N SER A 299 9.00 0.53 -0.68
CA SER A 299 7.74 0.97 -0.10
C SER A 299 6.76 -0.20 0.06
N GLY A 300 5.75 0.01 0.89
CA GLY A 300 4.68 -0.96 1.15
C GLY A 300 4.98 -1.98 2.23
N GLY A 301 3.91 -2.56 2.80
CA GLY A 301 4.00 -3.49 3.93
C GLY A 301 4.77 -4.77 3.62
N THR A 302 4.68 -5.29 2.40
CA THR A 302 5.40 -6.50 1.98
C THR A 302 6.91 -6.26 1.81
N SER A 303 7.34 -5.01 1.68
CA SER A 303 8.77 -4.67 1.66
C SER A 303 9.43 -4.75 3.04
N MET A 304 8.66 -4.92 4.13
CA MET A 304 9.15 -4.85 5.51
C MET A 304 9.96 -6.06 5.96
N TYR A 305 10.02 -7.14 5.17
CA TYR A 305 10.83 -8.31 5.54
C TYR A 305 12.28 -7.95 5.80
N ASN A 306 12.82 -8.47 6.90
CA ASN A 306 14.24 -8.41 7.18
C ASN A 306 15.02 -9.15 6.07
N GLY A 307 16.16 -8.62 5.65
CA GLY A 307 17.00 -9.18 4.59
C GLY A 307 16.55 -8.85 3.16
N LEU A 308 15.34 -8.27 2.97
CA LEU A 308 14.85 -7.92 1.63
C LEU A 308 15.69 -6.83 0.96
N PRO A 309 16.08 -5.74 1.63
CA PRO A 309 16.94 -4.72 1.03
C PRO A 309 18.29 -5.26 0.55
N GLU A 310 18.91 -6.11 1.36
CA GLU A 310 20.21 -6.72 1.08
C GLU A 310 20.12 -7.69 -0.10
N ARG A 311 19.10 -8.55 -0.10
CA ARG A 311 18.87 -9.51 -1.19
C ARG A 311 18.55 -8.79 -2.49
N LEU A 312 17.66 -7.79 -2.48
CA LEU A 312 17.33 -7.01 -3.67
C LEU A 312 18.58 -6.28 -4.23
N THR A 313 19.39 -5.71 -3.35
CA THR A 313 20.68 -5.09 -3.74
C THR A 313 21.60 -6.11 -4.43
N LYS A 314 21.75 -7.31 -3.86
CA LYS A 314 22.55 -8.40 -4.43
C LYS A 314 22.08 -8.76 -5.84
N GLU A 315 20.76 -8.94 -6.02
CA GLU A 315 20.19 -9.33 -7.31
C GLU A 315 20.31 -8.23 -8.37
N ILE A 316 19.99 -6.97 -8.02
CA ILE A 316 20.16 -5.85 -8.97
C ILE A 316 21.63 -5.69 -9.35
N LYS A 317 22.56 -5.77 -8.42
CA LYS A 317 24.01 -5.71 -8.70
C LYS A 317 24.47 -6.84 -9.63
N ALA A 318 23.92 -8.03 -9.48
CA ALA A 318 24.26 -9.16 -10.36
C ALA A 318 23.82 -8.94 -11.82
N LEU A 319 22.70 -8.24 -12.02
CA LEU A 319 22.13 -7.95 -13.32
C LEU A 319 22.68 -6.66 -13.96
N ALA A 320 23.07 -5.70 -13.13
CA ALA A 320 23.52 -4.38 -13.58
C ALA A 320 24.81 -4.46 -14.43
N PRO A 321 25.00 -3.56 -15.40
CA PRO A 321 26.26 -3.41 -16.12
C PRO A 321 27.41 -3.17 -15.12
N GLU A 322 28.62 -3.64 -15.45
CA GLU A 322 29.79 -3.57 -14.56
C GLU A 322 30.06 -2.15 -14.06
N SER A 323 29.91 -1.15 -14.94
CA SER A 323 30.07 0.27 -14.62
C SER A 323 29.03 0.83 -13.65
N MET A 324 27.91 0.14 -13.45
CA MET A 324 26.78 0.59 -12.61
C MET A 324 26.67 -0.20 -11.30
N LYS A 325 27.36 -1.33 -11.15
CA LYS A 325 27.23 -2.21 -9.97
C LYS A 325 27.46 -1.48 -8.65
N GLU A 326 28.47 -0.64 -8.58
CA GLU A 326 28.79 0.11 -7.36
C GLU A 326 27.83 1.28 -7.10
N GLU A 327 27.09 1.70 -8.11
CA GLU A 327 26.08 2.76 -7.98
C GLU A 327 24.75 2.27 -7.38
N VAL A 328 24.49 0.96 -7.39
CA VAL A 328 23.23 0.39 -6.89
C VAL A 328 23.07 0.64 -5.40
N LYS A 329 22.03 1.40 -5.05
CA LYS A 329 21.64 1.69 -3.66
C LYS A 329 20.15 1.44 -3.45
N VAL A 330 19.85 0.54 -2.51
CA VAL A 330 18.48 0.29 -2.06
C VAL A 330 18.23 1.05 -0.76
N ILE A 331 17.22 1.89 -0.77
CA ILE A 331 16.81 2.74 0.37
C ILE A 331 15.59 2.08 1.01
N ALA A 332 15.70 1.70 2.28
CA ALA A 332 14.68 1.03 3.05
C ALA A 332 14.44 1.76 4.38
N SER A 333 13.63 2.80 4.34
CA SER A 333 13.27 3.57 5.54
C SER A 333 12.50 2.70 6.56
N PRO A 334 12.69 2.88 7.88
CA PRO A 334 11.98 2.10 8.89
C PRO A 334 10.45 2.17 8.79
N GLY A 335 9.90 3.34 8.44
CA GLY A 335 8.45 3.57 8.27
C GLY A 335 7.94 3.38 6.84
N ARG A 336 8.60 2.61 5.99
CA ARG A 336 8.27 2.48 4.57
C ARG A 336 6.92 1.82 4.27
N ASN A 337 6.32 1.16 5.23
CA ASN A 337 4.93 0.70 5.15
C ASN A 337 3.91 1.85 5.14
N PHE A 338 4.31 3.06 5.56
CA PHE A 338 3.53 4.29 5.53
C PHE A 338 4.11 5.35 4.58
N ALA A 339 5.09 4.98 3.75
CA ALA A 339 5.85 5.92 2.92
C ALA A 339 4.95 6.79 2.03
N ALA A 340 3.93 6.20 1.39
CA ALA A 340 2.99 6.96 0.56
C ALA A 340 2.22 8.00 1.39
N TRP A 341 1.73 7.63 2.57
CA TRP A 341 1.05 8.56 3.45
C TRP A 341 1.98 9.68 3.96
N ILE A 342 3.19 9.31 4.41
CA ILE A 342 4.21 10.27 4.88
C ILE A 342 4.56 11.27 3.78
N GLY A 343 4.79 10.77 2.55
CA GLY A 343 5.05 11.65 1.40
C GLY A 343 3.89 12.59 1.09
N GLY A 344 2.66 12.12 1.24
CA GLY A 344 1.45 12.96 1.12
C GLY A 344 1.39 14.05 2.20
N SER A 345 1.71 13.69 3.46
CA SER A 345 1.80 14.65 4.57
C SER A 345 2.85 15.73 4.31
N ILE A 346 4.04 15.35 3.84
CA ILE A 346 5.10 16.30 3.50
C ILE A 346 4.67 17.18 2.34
N LEU A 347 4.20 16.61 1.24
CA LEU A 347 3.86 17.34 0.02
C LEU A 347 2.76 18.37 0.27
N SER A 348 1.68 17.97 0.93
CA SER A 348 0.54 18.83 1.22
C SER A 348 0.84 19.94 2.23
N SER A 349 1.94 19.84 2.98
CA SER A 349 2.39 20.89 3.92
C SER A 349 3.26 21.96 3.26
N LEU A 350 3.65 21.78 1.99
CA LEU A 350 4.45 22.76 1.27
C LEU A 350 3.56 23.92 0.80
N SER A 351 3.97 25.16 1.06
CA SER A 351 3.25 26.35 0.57
C SER A 351 3.14 26.39 -0.96
N THR A 352 4.09 25.82 -1.67
CA THR A 352 4.07 25.70 -3.14
C THR A 352 2.99 24.75 -3.64
N PHE A 353 2.47 23.88 -2.79
CA PHE A 353 1.44 22.90 -3.15
C PHE A 353 0.02 23.50 -3.14
N GLU A 354 -0.20 24.65 -2.49
CA GLU A 354 -1.53 25.30 -2.40
C GLU A 354 -2.21 25.51 -3.77
N SER A 355 -1.44 25.85 -4.80
CA SER A 355 -1.96 26.03 -6.16
C SER A 355 -2.32 24.72 -6.89
N MET A 356 -1.91 23.59 -6.34
CA MET A 356 -2.13 22.26 -6.95
C MET A 356 -3.50 21.69 -6.62
N TRP A 357 -4.12 22.12 -5.54
CA TRP A 357 -5.46 21.67 -5.19
C TRP A 357 -6.46 21.93 -6.31
N ILE A 358 -7.28 20.93 -6.62
CA ILE A 358 -8.49 21.14 -7.42
C ILE A 358 -9.53 21.73 -6.47
N THR A 359 -9.93 22.95 -6.70
CA THR A 359 -10.97 23.58 -5.89
C THR A 359 -12.36 23.11 -6.31
N LYS A 360 -13.34 23.21 -5.41
CA LYS A 360 -14.74 22.88 -5.72
C LYS A 360 -15.26 23.70 -6.91
N THR A 361 -14.91 24.99 -7.02
CA THR A 361 -15.27 25.83 -8.16
C THR A 361 -14.69 25.30 -9.47
N GLU A 362 -13.42 24.90 -9.49
CA GLU A 362 -12.81 24.30 -10.69
C GLU A 362 -13.48 22.99 -11.10
N PHE A 363 -13.90 22.17 -10.12
CA PHE A 363 -14.65 20.94 -10.39
C PHE A 363 -16.05 21.26 -10.96
N GLU A 364 -16.77 22.24 -10.43
CA GLU A 364 -18.08 22.65 -10.93
C GLU A 364 -18.01 23.21 -12.36
N GLU A 365 -16.94 23.95 -12.69
CA GLU A 365 -16.74 24.53 -14.02
C GLU A 365 -16.27 23.53 -15.09
N ASN A 366 -15.38 22.57 -14.71
CA ASN A 366 -14.71 21.68 -15.66
C ASN A 366 -15.19 20.22 -15.60
N GLY A 367 -15.99 19.87 -14.59
CA GLY A 367 -16.40 18.49 -14.29
C GLY A 367 -15.25 17.62 -13.77
N ALA A 368 -15.55 16.33 -13.57
CA ALA A 368 -14.61 15.37 -12.97
C ALA A 368 -13.31 15.21 -13.80
N SER A 369 -13.32 15.50 -15.09
CA SER A 369 -12.14 15.39 -15.97
C SER A 369 -10.99 16.34 -15.59
N ILE A 370 -11.23 17.34 -14.73
CA ILE A 370 -10.20 18.25 -14.20
C ILE A 370 -9.04 17.49 -13.52
N VAL A 371 -9.31 16.32 -12.94
CA VAL A 371 -8.29 15.47 -12.30
C VAL A 371 -7.17 15.08 -13.25
N HIS A 372 -7.45 14.94 -14.55
CA HIS A 372 -6.43 14.57 -15.54
C HIS A 372 -5.54 15.74 -15.94
N LYS A 373 -5.95 16.97 -15.64
CA LYS A 373 -5.19 18.18 -15.95
C LYS A 373 -4.32 18.63 -14.77
N LYS A 374 -4.74 18.36 -13.54
CA LYS A 374 -4.06 18.87 -12.33
C LYS A 374 -3.35 17.78 -11.52
N CYS A 375 -3.75 16.51 -11.61
CA CYS A 375 -3.12 15.41 -10.88
C CYS A 375 -2.20 14.61 -11.83
N PHE A 376 -0.91 14.67 -11.62
CA PHE A 376 0.13 14.08 -12.48
C PHE A 376 0.75 12.84 -11.86
#